data_0028925bb0acb707cc2c0b3b72d6dc0f
#
_entry.id   0028925bb0acb707cc2c0b3b72d6dc0f
#
_cell.length_a   1.000
_cell.length_b   1.000
_cell.length_c   1.000
_cell.angle_alpha   90.00
_cell.angle_beta   90.00
_cell.angle_gamma   90.00
#
_symmetry.space_group_name_H-M   'P 1'
#
loop_
_entity.id
_entity.type
_entity.pdbx_description
1 polymer ?
#
loop_
_entity_poly.entity_id
_entity_poly.type
_entity_poly.pdbx_seq_one_letter_code
_entity_poly.pdbx_strand_id
1 'polypeptide(L)'
;MSARVLVVDDVDVNVRLLEAKLSSEYFTVITASSGEAALRAARGEHPDIVLLDVMMPEMDGFEVCRRLKADPRTADIPVIMVTALSEVSDRVHGLECGADDFLTKPVNDVSLFARVRSLVRLKRVTEEWRLREEVYGRFDHLIGEARTGENTSPGRIVLWEESQFAADRMVEMLRPIAAEVMRPATPEQLRDLVGASVDLVILSLSGQRDVLRLLAQLRATEVSRLVPILLIADGEELPRLAKGLDLGATDYIVRPIDRNELIARARTQIRRKRMQDGLLDNYQRSLALALTDPLTGAYNRRYLMAHLDELMARTVDGHAGPALLMLDIDYFKRVNDTHGHAAGDVVLRDVVVRIQRNVRGFDLVARYGGEEFVVVMPDTGLPVATMVAERLRNMIADQAVSLGQGAGEIDVTVSIGIAVTREGGGDTSAALLQRADKALYGAKAGGRNCVYSSVVEALPMPERVTAGPPPRRGKKKAALGESGDD
;
A
#
# COMPACT_ATOMS: atom_id res chain seq x y z
N MET A 1 -21.79 -11.61 8.64
CA MET A 1 -22.99 -11.47 7.79
C MET A 1 -22.94 -12.50 6.70
N SER A 2 -24.06 -13.15 6.38
CA SER A 2 -24.21 -14.08 5.26
C SER A 2 -24.03 -13.31 3.95
N ALA A 3 -23.33 -13.89 2.96
CA ALA A 3 -23.19 -13.23 1.65
C ALA A 3 -24.50 -13.37 0.85
N ARG A 4 -24.86 -12.33 0.09
CA ARG A 4 -26.04 -12.28 -0.77
C ARG A 4 -25.68 -12.70 -2.18
N VAL A 5 -26.34 -13.73 -2.68
CA VAL A 5 -26.11 -14.31 -4.00
C VAL A 5 -27.35 -14.08 -4.87
N LEU A 6 -27.18 -13.36 -5.98
CA LEU A 6 -28.24 -13.21 -6.98
C LEU A 6 -28.16 -14.38 -7.98
N VAL A 7 -29.20 -15.20 -8.03
CA VAL A 7 -29.33 -16.30 -8.99
C VAL A 7 -30.26 -15.89 -10.11
N VAL A 8 -29.78 -15.99 -11.35
CA VAL A 8 -30.50 -15.59 -12.57
C VAL A 8 -30.58 -16.76 -13.54
N ASP A 9 -31.77 -17.27 -13.77
CA ASP A 9 -32.03 -18.35 -14.72
C ASP A 9 -33.53 -18.24 -15.13
N ASP A 10 -33.88 -18.42 -16.39
CA ASP A 10 -35.28 -18.36 -16.88
C ASP A 10 -36.06 -19.61 -16.55
N VAL A 11 -35.39 -20.69 -16.14
CA VAL A 11 -35.99 -21.97 -15.75
C VAL A 11 -36.12 -22.05 -14.24
N ASP A 12 -37.36 -21.95 -13.73
CA ASP A 12 -37.68 -21.92 -12.30
C ASP A 12 -37.11 -23.12 -11.51
N VAL A 13 -37.01 -24.29 -12.12
CA VAL A 13 -36.42 -25.50 -11.49
C VAL A 13 -34.92 -25.29 -11.22
N ASN A 14 -34.20 -24.66 -12.11
CA ASN A 14 -32.77 -24.36 -11.92
C ASN A 14 -32.57 -23.35 -10.79
N VAL A 15 -33.40 -22.29 -10.76
CA VAL A 15 -33.39 -21.29 -9.70
C VAL A 15 -33.57 -21.94 -8.33
N ARG A 16 -34.63 -22.75 -8.17
CA ARG A 16 -34.92 -23.46 -6.90
C ARG A 16 -33.81 -24.41 -6.49
N LEU A 17 -33.21 -25.12 -7.44
CA LEU A 17 -32.09 -26.02 -7.16
C LEU A 17 -30.87 -25.27 -6.62
N LEU A 18 -30.48 -24.17 -7.29
CA LEU A 18 -29.37 -23.35 -6.85
C LEU A 18 -29.67 -22.64 -5.53
N GLU A 19 -30.90 -22.16 -5.34
CA GLU A 19 -31.36 -21.56 -4.10
C GLU A 19 -31.26 -22.54 -2.94
N ALA A 20 -31.75 -23.78 -3.09
CA ALA A 20 -31.66 -24.80 -2.06
C ALA A 20 -30.20 -25.14 -1.70
N LYS A 21 -29.33 -25.30 -2.71
CA LYS A 21 -27.91 -25.58 -2.51
C LYS A 21 -27.21 -24.44 -1.77
N LEU A 22 -27.41 -23.20 -2.19
CA LEU A 22 -26.76 -22.02 -1.59
C LEU A 22 -27.29 -21.75 -0.16
N SER A 23 -28.59 -21.92 0.05
CA SER A 23 -29.20 -21.74 1.37
C SER A 23 -28.71 -22.78 2.39
N SER A 24 -28.40 -24.02 1.96
CA SER A 24 -27.80 -25.05 2.81
C SER A 24 -26.38 -24.66 3.31
N GLU A 25 -25.70 -23.78 2.61
CA GLU A 25 -24.37 -23.24 2.99
C GLU A 25 -24.47 -21.83 3.59
N TYR A 26 -25.65 -21.45 4.08
CA TYR A 26 -25.93 -20.20 4.78
C TYR A 26 -25.77 -18.93 3.92
N PHE A 27 -25.89 -19.01 2.60
CA PHE A 27 -25.98 -17.83 1.74
C PHE A 27 -27.42 -17.29 1.73
N THR A 28 -27.56 -15.97 1.63
CA THR A 28 -28.87 -15.33 1.37
C THR A 28 -29.06 -15.24 -0.13
N VAL A 29 -30.12 -15.85 -0.66
CA VAL A 29 -30.36 -15.95 -2.10
C VAL A 29 -31.40 -14.91 -2.52
N ILE A 30 -31.09 -14.18 -3.59
CA ILE A 30 -31.97 -13.30 -4.36
C ILE A 30 -32.20 -14.00 -5.71
N THR A 31 -33.39 -13.97 -6.25
CA THR A 31 -33.70 -14.65 -7.50
C THR A 31 -34.21 -13.69 -8.58
N ALA A 32 -33.85 -13.95 -9.84
CA ALA A 32 -34.37 -13.23 -10.98
C ALA A 32 -34.60 -14.22 -12.16
N SER A 33 -35.72 -14.09 -12.88
CA SER A 33 -36.09 -14.97 -13.98
C SER A 33 -35.85 -14.35 -15.36
N SER A 34 -35.22 -13.20 -15.46
CA SER A 34 -34.86 -12.55 -16.72
C SER A 34 -33.71 -11.57 -16.58
N GLY A 35 -33.05 -11.23 -17.69
CA GLY A 35 -31.94 -10.27 -17.71
C GLY A 35 -32.32 -8.89 -17.17
N GLU A 36 -33.52 -8.37 -17.51
CA GLU A 36 -33.96 -7.08 -16.95
C GLU A 36 -34.23 -7.13 -15.45
N ALA A 37 -34.83 -8.22 -14.94
CA ALA A 37 -35.05 -8.44 -13.53
C ALA A 37 -33.70 -8.52 -12.79
N ALA A 38 -32.71 -9.20 -13.35
CA ALA A 38 -31.35 -9.29 -12.81
C ALA A 38 -30.69 -7.93 -12.69
N LEU A 39 -30.76 -7.08 -13.73
CA LEU A 39 -30.20 -5.72 -13.70
C LEU A 39 -30.88 -4.83 -12.63
N ARG A 40 -32.21 -4.94 -12.47
CA ARG A 40 -32.93 -4.22 -11.41
C ARG A 40 -32.53 -4.71 -10.02
N ALA A 41 -32.49 -6.04 -9.81
CA ALA A 41 -32.10 -6.64 -8.54
C ALA A 41 -30.65 -6.28 -8.15
N ALA A 42 -29.72 -6.33 -9.10
CA ALA A 42 -28.32 -5.96 -8.86
C ALA A 42 -28.18 -4.50 -8.38
N ARG A 43 -28.97 -3.58 -8.94
CA ARG A 43 -28.96 -2.16 -8.55
C ARG A 43 -29.65 -1.86 -7.23
N GLY A 44 -30.74 -2.56 -6.93
CA GLY A 44 -31.60 -2.29 -5.76
C GLY A 44 -31.17 -3.05 -4.52
N GLU A 45 -30.71 -4.28 -4.67
CA GLU A 45 -30.45 -5.18 -3.57
C GLU A 45 -28.95 -5.38 -3.27
N HIS A 46 -28.06 -4.85 -4.13
CA HIS A 46 -26.61 -4.91 -3.97
C HIS A 46 -26.07 -6.30 -3.57
N PRO A 47 -26.20 -7.32 -4.42
CA PRO A 47 -25.71 -8.66 -4.12
C PRO A 47 -24.18 -8.68 -4.04
N ASP A 48 -23.65 -9.64 -3.27
CA ASP A 48 -22.21 -9.85 -3.17
C ASP A 48 -21.64 -10.57 -4.39
N ILE A 49 -22.49 -11.32 -5.13
CA ILE A 49 -22.12 -12.07 -6.34
C ILE A 49 -23.38 -12.39 -7.16
N VAL A 50 -23.20 -12.53 -8.47
CA VAL A 50 -24.26 -12.95 -9.40
C VAL A 50 -23.91 -14.31 -10.00
N LEU A 51 -24.84 -15.27 -9.94
CA LEU A 51 -24.83 -16.50 -10.73
C LEU A 51 -25.79 -16.29 -11.90
N LEU A 52 -25.29 -16.29 -13.12
CA LEU A 52 -26.01 -15.84 -14.30
C LEU A 52 -26.07 -16.93 -15.38
N ASP A 53 -27.26 -17.40 -15.70
CA ASP A 53 -27.45 -18.30 -16.86
C ASP A 53 -27.11 -17.54 -18.15
N VAL A 54 -26.48 -18.26 -19.07
CA VAL A 54 -26.11 -17.71 -20.38
C VAL A 54 -27.31 -17.76 -21.33
N MET A 55 -28.08 -18.84 -21.31
CA MET A 55 -29.14 -19.10 -22.27
C MET A 55 -30.49 -18.60 -21.74
N MET A 56 -30.79 -17.32 -21.91
CA MET A 56 -32.07 -16.74 -21.52
C MET A 56 -32.76 -16.07 -22.71
N PRO A 57 -34.11 -16.08 -22.75
CA PRO A 57 -34.86 -15.38 -23.80
C PRO A 57 -34.71 -13.85 -23.67
N GLU A 58 -34.90 -13.14 -24.76
CA GLU A 58 -34.87 -11.68 -24.92
C GLU A 58 -33.49 -11.06 -24.69
N MET A 59 -32.81 -11.34 -23.57
CA MET A 59 -31.50 -10.84 -23.23
C MET A 59 -30.64 -11.98 -22.68
N ASP A 60 -29.62 -12.38 -23.43
CA ASP A 60 -28.71 -13.43 -23.01
C ASP A 60 -27.80 -13.00 -21.82
N GLY A 61 -27.20 -13.97 -21.14
CA GLY A 61 -26.34 -13.71 -20.00
C GLY A 61 -25.09 -12.90 -20.34
N PHE A 62 -24.60 -12.97 -21.58
CA PHE A 62 -23.43 -12.18 -21.99
C PHE A 62 -23.78 -10.69 -22.03
N GLU A 63 -24.94 -10.33 -22.54
CA GLU A 63 -25.42 -8.95 -22.59
C GLU A 63 -25.71 -8.42 -21.17
N VAL A 64 -26.34 -9.24 -20.30
CA VAL A 64 -26.56 -8.88 -18.90
C VAL A 64 -25.20 -8.59 -18.20
N CYS A 65 -24.22 -9.45 -18.41
CA CYS A 65 -22.87 -9.28 -17.82
C CYS A 65 -22.23 -7.99 -18.32
N ARG A 66 -22.23 -7.71 -19.62
CA ARG A 66 -21.69 -6.46 -20.17
C ARG A 66 -22.34 -5.23 -19.55
N ARG A 67 -23.67 -5.22 -19.38
CA ARG A 67 -24.40 -4.10 -18.76
C ARG A 67 -24.09 -3.96 -17.27
N LEU A 68 -23.96 -5.07 -16.52
CA LEU A 68 -23.54 -5.03 -15.13
C LEU A 68 -22.14 -4.42 -14.98
N LYS A 69 -21.22 -4.80 -15.86
CA LYS A 69 -19.82 -4.31 -15.82
C LYS A 69 -19.64 -2.90 -16.37
N ALA A 70 -20.57 -2.41 -17.18
CA ALA A 70 -20.59 -1.05 -17.71
C ALA A 70 -21.22 -0.02 -16.74
N ASP A 71 -22.07 -0.44 -15.80
CA ASP A 71 -22.69 0.45 -14.80
C ASP A 71 -21.78 0.60 -13.57
N PRO A 72 -21.29 1.81 -13.23
CA PRO A 72 -20.41 2.04 -12.08
C PRO A 72 -20.97 1.52 -10.74
N ARG A 73 -22.28 1.40 -10.59
CA ARG A 73 -22.94 0.91 -9.36
C ARG A 73 -22.92 -0.61 -9.23
N THR A 74 -22.68 -1.35 -10.32
CA THR A 74 -22.72 -2.81 -10.34
C THR A 74 -21.44 -3.43 -10.93
N ALA A 75 -20.53 -2.63 -11.47
CA ALA A 75 -19.30 -3.08 -12.11
C ALA A 75 -18.43 -3.96 -11.19
N ASP A 76 -18.44 -3.68 -9.90
CA ASP A 76 -17.65 -4.39 -8.89
C ASP A 76 -18.29 -5.71 -8.43
N ILE A 77 -19.55 -5.95 -8.77
CA ILE A 77 -20.21 -7.20 -8.41
C ILE A 77 -19.62 -8.33 -9.26
N PRO A 78 -19.00 -9.35 -8.65
CA PRO A 78 -18.49 -10.49 -9.41
C PRO A 78 -19.63 -11.28 -10.05
N VAL A 79 -19.41 -11.74 -11.28
CA VAL A 79 -20.37 -12.50 -12.07
C VAL A 79 -19.79 -13.86 -12.41
N ILE A 80 -20.49 -14.94 -12.03
CA ILE A 80 -20.22 -16.31 -12.48
C ILE A 80 -21.26 -16.68 -13.54
N MET A 81 -20.81 -16.97 -14.75
CA MET A 81 -21.68 -17.51 -15.78
C MET A 81 -21.99 -18.98 -15.50
N VAL A 82 -23.26 -19.36 -15.58
CA VAL A 82 -23.71 -20.75 -15.47
C VAL A 82 -24.22 -21.19 -16.86
N THR A 83 -23.58 -22.19 -17.45
CA THR A 83 -23.84 -22.51 -18.85
C THR A 83 -23.93 -24.00 -19.11
N ALA A 84 -24.82 -24.39 -19.99
CA ALA A 84 -24.86 -25.73 -20.58
C ALA A 84 -23.86 -25.88 -21.76
N LEU A 85 -23.31 -24.75 -22.23
CA LEU A 85 -22.38 -24.72 -23.35
C LEU A 85 -21.03 -25.30 -22.87
N SER A 86 -20.61 -26.39 -23.47
CA SER A 86 -19.39 -27.11 -23.12
C SER A 86 -18.20 -26.70 -23.99
N GLU A 87 -18.44 -25.88 -25.02
CA GLU A 87 -17.37 -25.44 -25.91
C GLU A 87 -16.48 -24.40 -25.26
N VAL A 88 -15.21 -24.51 -25.56
CA VAL A 88 -14.17 -23.62 -25.02
C VAL A 88 -14.39 -22.17 -25.48
N SER A 89 -14.90 -22.00 -26.72
CA SER A 89 -15.28 -20.72 -27.31
C SER A 89 -16.25 -19.91 -26.44
N ASP A 90 -17.26 -20.57 -25.87
CA ASP A 90 -18.27 -19.91 -25.04
C ASP A 90 -17.74 -19.46 -23.69
N ARG A 91 -16.82 -20.26 -23.12
CA ARG A 91 -16.14 -19.92 -21.88
C ARG A 91 -15.22 -18.72 -22.05
N VAL A 92 -14.48 -18.67 -23.15
CA VAL A 92 -13.62 -17.54 -23.51
C VAL A 92 -14.47 -16.28 -23.73
N HIS A 93 -15.58 -16.39 -24.46
CA HIS A 93 -16.48 -15.27 -24.71
C HIS A 93 -17.09 -14.71 -23.40
N GLY A 94 -17.47 -15.57 -22.46
CA GLY A 94 -17.95 -15.14 -21.13
C GLY A 94 -16.92 -14.32 -20.37
N LEU A 95 -15.67 -14.75 -20.36
CA LEU A 95 -14.58 -14.02 -19.70
C LEU A 95 -14.24 -12.70 -20.41
N GLU A 96 -14.34 -12.65 -21.75
CA GLU A 96 -14.17 -11.42 -22.53
C GLU A 96 -15.29 -10.41 -22.29
N CYS A 97 -16.54 -10.86 -22.02
CA CYS A 97 -17.66 -10.00 -21.61
C CYS A 97 -17.51 -9.41 -20.20
N GLY A 98 -16.43 -9.75 -19.48
CA GLY A 98 -16.14 -9.23 -18.13
C GLY A 98 -16.64 -10.15 -17.01
N ALA A 99 -17.15 -11.36 -17.30
CA ALA A 99 -17.46 -12.33 -16.26
C ALA A 99 -16.21 -12.70 -15.48
N ASP A 100 -16.40 -12.92 -14.20
CA ASP A 100 -15.30 -13.23 -13.27
C ASP A 100 -14.98 -14.73 -13.27
N ASP A 101 -15.97 -15.58 -13.58
CA ASP A 101 -15.82 -17.02 -13.71
C ASP A 101 -17.00 -17.65 -14.44
N PHE A 102 -16.94 -18.99 -14.64
CA PHE A 102 -18.06 -19.75 -15.21
C PHE A 102 -18.19 -21.12 -14.52
N LEU A 103 -19.41 -21.68 -14.59
CA LEU A 103 -19.76 -23.02 -14.13
C LEU A 103 -20.50 -23.75 -15.26
N THR A 104 -20.16 -25.00 -15.50
CA THR A 104 -20.88 -25.83 -16.48
C THR A 104 -22.05 -26.56 -15.81
N LYS A 105 -23.19 -26.62 -16.48
CA LYS A 105 -24.33 -27.46 -16.08
C LYS A 105 -24.04 -28.92 -16.47
N PRO A 106 -24.31 -29.93 -15.63
CA PRO A 106 -24.89 -29.80 -14.28
C PRO A 106 -23.88 -29.22 -13.26
N VAL A 107 -24.34 -28.26 -12.46
CA VAL A 107 -23.49 -27.55 -11.51
C VAL A 107 -23.04 -28.46 -10.38
N ASN A 108 -21.71 -28.68 -10.29
CA ASN A 108 -21.08 -29.42 -9.20
C ASN A 108 -21.02 -28.57 -7.94
N ASP A 109 -21.44 -29.09 -6.80
CA ASP A 109 -21.54 -28.37 -5.53
C ASP A 109 -20.17 -27.87 -5.04
N VAL A 110 -19.14 -28.70 -5.14
CA VAL A 110 -17.77 -28.33 -4.74
C VAL A 110 -17.27 -27.14 -5.54
N SER A 111 -17.49 -27.16 -6.86
CA SER A 111 -17.10 -26.09 -7.76
C SER A 111 -17.90 -24.80 -7.49
N LEU A 112 -19.20 -24.93 -7.26
CA LEU A 112 -20.09 -23.80 -6.96
C LEU A 112 -19.65 -23.08 -5.69
N PHE A 113 -19.57 -23.80 -4.59
CA PHE A 113 -19.25 -23.20 -3.29
C PHE A 113 -17.84 -22.63 -3.21
N ALA A 114 -16.86 -23.31 -3.81
CA ALA A 114 -15.49 -22.83 -3.84
C ALA A 114 -15.37 -21.52 -4.60
N ARG A 115 -16.03 -21.39 -5.77
CA ARG A 115 -15.99 -20.16 -6.59
C ARG A 115 -16.76 -19.03 -5.94
N VAL A 116 -17.97 -19.28 -5.41
CA VAL A 116 -18.75 -18.26 -4.70
C VAL A 116 -17.96 -17.72 -3.51
N ARG A 117 -17.41 -18.61 -2.66
CA ARG A 117 -16.60 -18.18 -1.47
C ARG A 117 -15.36 -17.40 -1.86
N SER A 118 -14.65 -17.83 -2.92
CA SER A 118 -13.44 -17.15 -3.39
C SER A 118 -13.74 -15.72 -3.87
N LEU A 119 -14.77 -15.55 -4.71
CA LEU A 119 -15.13 -14.25 -5.28
C LEU A 119 -15.77 -13.31 -4.27
N VAL A 120 -16.60 -13.81 -3.35
CA VAL A 120 -17.16 -13.01 -2.24
C VAL A 120 -16.06 -12.52 -1.30
N ARG A 121 -15.08 -13.38 -0.98
CA ARG A 121 -13.92 -12.97 -0.17
C ARG A 121 -13.14 -11.85 -0.84
N LEU A 122 -12.88 -11.96 -2.14
CA LEU A 122 -12.18 -10.94 -2.92
C LEU A 122 -12.94 -9.61 -2.91
N LYS A 123 -14.26 -9.63 -3.18
CA LYS A 123 -15.11 -8.44 -3.16
C LYS A 123 -15.03 -7.72 -1.81
N ARG A 124 -15.16 -8.44 -0.70
CA ARG A 124 -15.10 -7.85 0.65
C ARG A 124 -13.78 -7.14 0.93
N VAL A 125 -12.67 -7.77 0.56
CA VAL A 125 -11.36 -7.12 0.69
C VAL A 125 -11.30 -5.82 -0.11
N THR A 126 -11.78 -5.82 -1.35
CA THR A 126 -11.79 -4.64 -2.22
C THR A 126 -12.73 -3.54 -1.68
N GLU A 127 -13.90 -3.91 -1.15
CA GLU A 127 -14.85 -2.96 -0.54
C GLU A 127 -14.33 -2.33 0.75
N GLU A 128 -13.68 -3.11 1.63
CA GLU A 128 -13.03 -2.56 2.83
C GLU A 128 -11.98 -1.51 2.48
N TRP A 129 -11.25 -1.71 1.40
CA TRP A 129 -10.24 -0.76 0.93
C TRP A 129 -10.89 0.50 0.34
N ARG A 130 -11.97 0.36 -0.44
CA ARG A 130 -12.74 1.48 -0.99
C ARG A 130 -13.37 2.35 0.09
N LEU A 131 -13.98 1.74 1.10
CA LEU A 131 -14.57 2.48 2.22
C LEU A 131 -13.50 3.29 2.97
N ARG A 132 -12.29 2.76 3.11
CA ARG A 132 -11.15 3.50 3.66
C ARG A 132 -10.73 4.66 2.74
N GLU A 133 -10.73 4.46 1.44
CA GLU A 133 -10.43 5.48 0.43
C GLU A 133 -11.48 6.60 0.42
N GLU A 134 -12.77 6.30 0.52
CA GLU A 134 -13.85 7.31 0.59
C GLU A 134 -13.79 8.17 1.86
N VAL A 135 -13.39 7.63 2.99
CA VAL A 135 -13.20 8.36 4.24
C VAL A 135 -12.03 9.33 4.14
N TYR A 136 -10.97 8.98 3.40
CA TYR A 136 -9.78 9.82 3.20
C TYR A 136 -9.81 10.59 1.87
N GLY A 137 -10.54 10.11 0.86
CA GLY A 137 -10.59 10.64 -0.52
C GLY A 137 -11.38 11.93 -0.73
N ARG A 138 -11.99 12.52 0.31
CA ARG A 138 -12.52 13.90 0.23
C ARG A 138 -11.47 14.96 -0.09
N PHE A 139 -10.21 14.56 -0.20
CA PHE A 139 -9.07 15.42 -0.53
C PHE A 139 -8.53 15.24 -1.95
N ASP A 140 -9.05 14.28 -2.73
CA ASP A 140 -8.44 13.85 -4.00
C ASP A 140 -8.88 14.70 -5.22
N HIS A 141 -9.76 15.68 -5.05
CA HIS A 141 -10.13 16.63 -6.14
C HIS A 141 -8.99 17.58 -6.56
N LEU A 142 -7.80 17.47 -5.95
CA LEU A 142 -6.65 18.30 -6.26
C LEU A 142 -5.50 17.58 -7.00
N ILE A 143 -5.62 16.28 -7.23
CA ILE A 143 -4.56 15.51 -7.90
C ILE A 143 -5.18 14.81 -9.12
N GLY A 144 -4.80 15.33 -10.29
CA GLY A 144 -5.32 14.93 -11.57
C GLY A 144 -5.33 13.42 -11.83
N GLU A 145 -6.39 13.02 -12.54
CA GLU A 145 -6.59 11.83 -13.35
C GLU A 145 -5.59 10.69 -13.10
N ALA A 146 -5.90 9.84 -12.10
CA ALA A 146 -5.31 8.52 -12.03
C ALA A 146 -5.58 7.83 -13.36
N ARG A 147 -4.52 7.54 -14.10
CA ARG A 147 -4.58 6.79 -15.35
C ARG A 147 -5.22 5.44 -15.09
N THR A 148 -6.52 5.33 -15.31
CA THR A 148 -7.24 4.09 -15.56
C THR A 148 -6.89 3.59 -16.97
N GLY A 149 -5.60 3.51 -17.28
CA GLY A 149 -5.10 2.82 -18.45
C GLY A 149 -5.16 1.32 -18.14
N GLU A 150 -5.90 0.56 -18.92
CA GLU A 150 -5.77 -0.89 -18.96
C GLU A 150 -4.30 -1.23 -19.13
N ASN A 151 -3.67 -1.66 -18.04
CA ASN A 151 -2.28 -2.09 -18.08
C ASN A 151 -2.24 -3.49 -18.71
N THR A 152 -2.28 -3.52 -20.04
CA THR A 152 -2.23 -4.71 -20.88
C THR A 152 -0.82 -5.27 -21.05
N SER A 153 0.16 -4.75 -20.33
CA SER A 153 1.54 -5.24 -20.40
C SER A 153 1.61 -6.73 -20.03
N PRO A 154 2.51 -7.50 -20.66
CA PRO A 154 2.67 -8.93 -20.35
C PRO A 154 3.02 -9.17 -18.88
N GLY A 155 2.47 -10.27 -18.28
CA GLY A 155 2.62 -10.58 -16.87
C GLY A 155 3.90 -11.36 -16.54
N ARG A 156 4.33 -11.29 -15.28
CA ARG A 156 5.39 -12.18 -14.75
C ARG A 156 4.73 -13.36 -14.03
N ILE A 157 4.95 -14.57 -14.54
CA ILE A 157 4.28 -15.79 -14.11
C ILE A 157 5.29 -16.75 -13.51
N VAL A 158 4.96 -17.34 -12.36
CA VAL A 158 5.71 -18.46 -11.78
C VAL A 158 4.93 -19.73 -12.06
N LEU A 159 5.57 -20.72 -12.71
CA LEU A 159 4.98 -22.01 -13.05
C LEU A 159 5.67 -23.16 -12.30
N TRP A 160 4.88 -23.88 -11.48
CA TRP A 160 5.29 -25.10 -10.82
C TRP A 160 4.60 -26.31 -11.44
N GLU A 161 5.37 -27.06 -12.21
CA GLU A 161 4.94 -28.29 -12.87
C GLU A 161 6.12 -29.28 -12.88
N GLU A 162 5.89 -30.51 -12.40
CA GLU A 162 6.94 -31.53 -12.31
C GLU A 162 7.28 -32.16 -13.66
N SER A 163 6.28 -32.27 -14.54
CA SER A 163 6.49 -32.79 -15.90
C SER A 163 7.12 -31.74 -16.78
N GLN A 164 8.37 -31.97 -17.20
CA GLN A 164 9.09 -31.07 -18.12
C GLN A 164 8.30 -30.81 -19.42
N PHE A 165 7.72 -31.86 -20.00
CA PHE A 165 6.93 -31.76 -21.24
C PHE A 165 5.67 -30.92 -21.03
N ALA A 166 4.94 -31.12 -19.93
CA ALA A 166 3.76 -30.33 -19.60
C ALA A 166 4.12 -28.86 -19.33
N ALA A 167 5.22 -28.62 -18.62
CA ALA A 167 5.72 -27.29 -18.32
C ALA A 167 6.10 -26.53 -19.61
N ASP A 168 6.85 -27.15 -20.52
CA ASP A 168 7.26 -26.53 -21.79
C ASP A 168 6.03 -26.16 -22.64
N ARG A 169 5.03 -27.06 -22.70
CA ARG A 169 3.76 -26.80 -23.40
C ARG A 169 2.98 -25.63 -22.78
N MET A 170 2.93 -25.54 -21.45
CA MET A 170 2.26 -24.43 -20.76
C MET A 170 2.98 -23.09 -20.96
N VAL A 171 4.31 -23.10 -20.94
CA VAL A 171 5.11 -21.91 -21.26
C VAL A 171 4.78 -21.38 -22.65
N GLU A 172 4.72 -22.27 -23.65
CA GLU A 172 4.36 -21.86 -25.01
C GLU A 172 2.92 -21.32 -25.10
N MET A 173 1.97 -21.92 -24.36
CA MET A 173 0.60 -21.42 -24.30
C MET A 173 0.51 -20.02 -23.67
N LEU A 174 1.31 -19.74 -22.64
CA LEU A 174 1.31 -18.48 -21.88
C LEU A 174 2.08 -17.34 -22.56
N ARG A 175 2.90 -17.64 -23.57
CA ARG A 175 3.73 -16.67 -24.29
C ARG A 175 3.02 -15.38 -24.74
N PRO A 176 1.74 -15.42 -25.21
CA PRO A 176 1.04 -14.19 -25.63
C PRO A 176 0.72 -13.20 -24.50
N ILE A 177 0.79 -13.64 -23.23
CA ILE A 177 0.38 -12.85 -22.06
C ILE A 177 1.48 -12.71 -21.01
N ALA A 178 2.58 -13.44 -21.15
CA ALA A 178 3.69 -13.45 -20.20
C ALA A 178 4.88 -12.66 -20.74
N ALA A 179 5.41 -11.74 -19.95
CA ALA A 179 6.72 -11.13 -20.18
C ALA A 179 7.83 -12.15 -19.85
N GLU A 180 7.59 -12.93 -18.80
CA GLU A 180 8.51 -13.93 -18.28
C GLU A 180 7.72 -15.07 -17.61
N VAL A 181 8.11 -16.31 -17.85
CA VAL A 181 7.61 -17.48 -17.11
C VAL A 181 8.79 -18.15 -16.40
N MET A 182 8.81 -17.97 -15.07
CA MET A 182 9.84 -18.50 -14.19
C MET A 182 9.48 -19.92 -13.74
N ARG A 183 10.43 -20.83 -13.75
CA ARG A 183 10.24 -22.25 -13.42
C ARG A 183 11.19 -22.63 -12.28
N PRO A 184 10.79 -22.48 -11.02
CA PRO A 184 11.61 -22.90 -9.89
C PRO A 184 11.76 -24.42 -9.85
N ALA A 185 12.94 -24.90 -9.49
CA ALA A 185 13.24 -26.31 -9.36
C ALA A 185 12.93 -26.86 -7.96
N THR A 186 12.93 -25.99 -6.95
CA THR A 186 12.68 -26.36 -5.54
C THR A 186 11.62 -25.49 -4.89
N PRO A 187 10.93 -26.00 -3.83
CA PRO A 187 9.96 -25.21 -3.06
C PRO A 187 10.56 -23.92 -2.46
N GLU A 188 11.84 -23.95 -2.10
CA GLU A 188 12.57 -22.79 -1.56
C GLU A 188 12.70 -21.71 -2.64
N GLN A 189 13.17 -22.07 -3.82
CA GLN A 189 13.27 -21.16 -4.96
C GLN A 189 11.91 -20.56 -5.34
N LEU A 190 10.83 -21.37 -5.28
CA LEU A 190 9.50 -20.87 -5.55
C LEU A 190 9.09 -19.80 -4.53
N ARG A 191 9.34 -20.02 -3.24
CA ARG A 191 9.03 -19.03 -2.19
C ARG A 191 9.84 -17.74 -2.37
N ASP A 192 11.11 -17.85 -2.74
CA ASP A 192 11.98 -16.69 -2.94
C ASP A 192 11.59 -15.87 -4.18
N LEU A 193 11.08 -16.54 -5.22
CA LEU A 193 10.61 -15.87 -6.44
C LEU A 193 9.25 -15.19 -6.27
N VAL A 194 8.36 -15.76 -5.42
CA VAL A 194 6.99 -15.23 -5.27
C VAL A 194 7.00 -14.02 -4.34
N GLY A 195 6.99 -12.84 -4.94
CA GLY A 195 6.97 -11.54 -4.26
C GLY A 195 6.09 -10.53 -4.98
N ALA A 196 6.21 -9.26 -4.61
CA ALA A 196 5.40 -8.16 -5.14
C ALA A 196 5.49 -8.00 -6.68
N SER A 197 6.58 -8.48 -7.29
CA SER A 197 6.79 -8.39 -8.74
C SER A 197 6.16 -9.53 -9.56
N VAL A 198 5.54 -10.53 -8.92
CA VAL A 198 4.89 -11.67 -9.59
C VAL A 198 3.40 -11.39 -9.73
N ASP A 199 2.89 -11.52 -10.96
CA ASP A 199 1.49 -11.26 -11.28
C ASP A 199 0.59 -12.50 -11.10
N LEU A 200 1.17 -13.73 -11.26
CA LEU A 200 0.42 -14.99 -11.18
C LEU A 200 1.35 -16.15 -10.82
N VAL A 201 0.87 -17.03 -9.94
CA VAL A 201 1.49 -18.33 -9.69
C VAL A 201 0.58 -19.43 -10.25
N ILE A 202 1.14 -20.36 -11.01
CA ILE A 202 0.44 -21.56 -11.51
C ILE A 202 1.05 -22.77 -10.82
N LEU A 203 0.23 -23.57 -10.12
CA LEU A 203 0.67 -24.76 -9.40
C LEU A 203 -0.08 -25.99 -9.93
N SER A 204 0.65 -26.98 -10.42
CA SER A 204 0.08 -28.27 -10.80
C SER A 204 -0.02 -29.18 -9.57
N LEU A 205 -1.20 -29.74 -9.31
CA LEU A 205 -1.43 -30.71 -8.25
C LEU A 205 -0.93 -32.09 -8.62
N SER A 206 -0.75 -32.38 -9.91
CA SER A 206 -0.23 -33.65 -10.41
C SER A 206 1.25 -33.80 -10.04
N GLY A 207 1.60 -34.92 -9.44
CA GLY A 207 2.98 -35.21 -9.04
C GLY A 207 3.10 -35.71 -7.59
N GLN A 208 4.32 -35.95 -7.14
CA GLN A 208 4.60 -36.53 -5.83
C GLN A 208 4.72 -35.50 -4.71
N ARG A 209 4.90 -34.23 -5.04
CA ARG A 209 5.13 -33.15 -4.06
C ARG A 209 3.83 -32.65 -3.44
N ASP A 210 3.88 -32.28 -2.18
CA ASP A 210 2.71 -31.72 -1.46
C ASP A 210 2.50 -30.24 -1.82
N VAL A 211 1.87 -30.01 -2.98
CA VAL A 211 1.55 -28.67 -3.50
C VAL A 211 0.57 -27.93 -2.60
N LEU A 212 -0.32 -28.62 -1.88
CA LEU A 212 -1.25 -27.97 -0.96
C LEU A 212 -0.52 -27.38 0.25
N ARG A 213 0.52 -28.04 0.74
CA ARG A 213 1.38 -27.49 1.79
C ARG A 213 2.14 -26.25 1.29
N LEU A 214 2.63 -26.30 0.07
CA LEU A 214 3.31 -25.15 -0.56
C LEU A 214 2.37 -23.95 -0.72
N LEU A 215 1.15 -24.19 -1.19
CA LEU A 215 0.09 -23.18 -1.26
C LEU A 215 -0.17 -22.53 0.11
N ALA A 216 -0.33 -23.35 1.16
CA ALA A 216 -0.56 -22.85 2.51
C ALA A 216 0.59 -21.99 3.02
N GLN A 217 1.85 -22.35 2.71
CA GLN A 217 3.03 -21.56 3.04
C GLN A 217 3.04 -20.21 2.30
N LEU A 218 2.72 -20.17 1.01
CA LEU A 218 2.60 -18.92 0.25
C LEU A 218 1.52 -18.01 0.83
N ARG A 219 0.40 -18.56 1.31
CA ARG A 219 -0.67 -17.77 1.93
C ARG A 219 -0.34 -17.25 3.33
N ALA A 220 0.56 -17.91 4.04
CA ALA A 220 1.03 -17.49 5.36
C ALA A 220 2.05 -16.34 5.31
N THR A 221 2.70 -16.11 4.17
CA THR A 221 3.74 -15.09 3.99
C THR A 221 3.10 -13.78 3.53
N GLU A 222 3.43 -12.67 4.18
CA GLU A 222 2.83 -11.35 3.90
C GLU A 222 3.00 -10.90 2.45
N VAL A 223 4.18 -11.11 1.87
CA VAL A 223 4.53 -10.66 0.52
C VAL A 223 3.78 -11.46 -0.57
N SER A 224 3.54 -12.75 -0.35
CA SER A 224 2.94 -13.66 -1.34
C SER A 224 1.44 -13.90 -1.14
N ARG A 225 0.87 -13.55 0.01
CA ARG A 225 -0.52 -13.85 0.35
C ARG A 225 -1.55 -13.28 -0.62
N LEU A 226 -1.23 -12.18 -1.30
CA LEU A 226 -2.12 -11.49 -2.25
C LEU A 226 -1.87 -11.88 -3.71
N VAL A 227 -0.79 -12.62 -4.00
CA VAL A 227 -0.51 -13.08 -5.35
C VAL A 227 -1.52 -14.14 -5.77
N PRO A 228 -2.22 -14.00 -6.92
CA PRO A 228 -3.17 -14.99 -7.37
C PRO A 228 -2.49 -16.33 -7.65
N ILE A 229 -3.17 -17.41 -7.30
CA ILE A 229 -2.70 -18.78 -7.51
C ILE A 229 -3.73 -19.56 -8.31
N LEU A 230 -3.34 -20.01 -9.49
CA LEU A 230 -4.13 -20.86 -10.37
C LEU A 230 -3.67 -22.31 -10.19
N LEU A 231 -4.57 -23.20 -9.81
CA LEU A 231 -4.30 -24.63 -9.69
C LEU A 231 -4.57 -25.35 -11.00
N ILE A 232 -3.73 -26.35 -11.30
CA ILE A 232 -3.95 -27.29 -12.39
C ILE A 232 -4.07 -28.69 -11.77
N ALA A 233 -5.14 -29.41 -12.12
CA ALA A 233 -5.43 -30.73 -11.58
C ALA A 233 -5.91 -31.69 -12.65
N ASP A 234 -5.71 -32.98 -12.43
CA ASP A 234 -6.39 -34.02 -13.19
C ASP A 234 -7.81 -34.26 -12.68
N GLY A 235 -8.70 -34.84 -13.50
CA GLY A 235 -10.09 -35.06 -13.13
C GLY A 235 -10.28 -35.90 -11.86
N GLU A 236 -9.34 -36.76 -11.53
CA GLU A 236 -9.36 -37.58 -10.33
C GLU A 236 -8.94 -36.80 -9.05
N GLU A 237 -8.35 -35.62 -9.21
CA GLU A 237 -7.84 -34.79 -8.11
C GLU A 237 -8.83 -33.72 -7.63
N LEU A 238 -10.10 -33.77 -8.06
CA LEU A 238 -11.13 -32.79 -7.66
C LEU A 238 -11.25 -32.58 -6.14
N PRO A 239 -11.13 -33.61 -5.26
CA PRO A 239 -11.15 -33.38 -3.81
C PRO A 239 -9.94 -32.59 -3.30
N ARG A 240 -8.74 -32.82 -3.88
CA ARG A 240 -7.52 -32.05 -3.55
C ARG A 240 -7.62 -30.62 -4.04
N LEU A 241 -8.23 -30.43 -5.21
CA LEU A 241 -8.48 -29.13 -5.80
C LEU A 241 -9.42 -28.29 -4.93
N ALA A 242 -10.52 -28.87 -4.44
CA ALA A 242 -11.44 -28.21 -3.51
C ALA A 242 -10.68 -27.72 -2.25
N LYS A 243 -9.86 -28.60 -1.66
CA LYS A 243 -9.01 -28.22 -0.52
C LYS A 243 -8.02 -27.13 -0.86
N GLY A 244 -7.48 -27.09 -2.08
CA GLY A 244 -6.61 -26.03 -2.55
C GLY A 244 -7.32 -24.68 -2.63
N LEU A 245 -8.57 -24.65 -3.07
CA LEU A 245 -9.40 -23.43 -3.07
C LEU A 245 -9.72 -22.94 -1.66
N ASP A 246 -10.01 -23.86 -0.73
CA ASP A 246 -10.20 -23.54 0.70
C ASP A 246 -8.91 -22.96 1.33
N LEU A 247 -7.75 -23.47 0.94
CA LEU A 247 -6.44 -22.98 1.37
C LEU A 247 -6.07 -21.63 0.73
N GLY A 248 -6.88 -21.13 -0.22
CA GLY A 248 -6.74 -19.79 -0.78
C GLY A 248 -6.24 -19.72 -2.21
N ALA A 249 -6.25 -20.80 -2.98
CA ALA A 249 -6.10 -20.70 -4.43
C ALA A 249 -7.22 -19.81 -5.00
N THR A 250 -6.90 -19.04 -6.03
CA THR A 250 -7.85 -18.06 -6.60
C THR A 250 -8.67 -18.63 -7.75
N ASP A 251 -8.13 -19.62 -8.45
CA ASP A 251 -8.82 -20.26 -9.58
C ASP A 251 -8.19 -21.64 -9.88
N TYR A 252 -8.78 -22.40 -10.80
CA TYR A 252 -8.25 -23.71 -11.21
C TYR A 252 -8.59 -24.06 -12.67
N ILE A 253 -7.85 -25.01 -13.22
CA ILE A 253 -8.09 -25.65 -14.52
C ILE A 253 -7.99 -27.16 -14.35
N VAL A 254 -8.92 -27.90 -14.94
CA VAL A 254 -8.87 -29.38 -15.00
C VAL A 254 -8.33 -29.80 -16.36
N ARG A 255 -7.42 -30.78 -16.35
CA ARG A 255 -6.86 -31.35 -17.60
C ARG A 255 -7.95 -32.13 -18.37
N PRO A 256 -7.93 -32.12 -19.71
CA PRO A 256 -6.90 -31.54 -20.58
C PRO A 256 -6.94 -30.01 -20.64
N ILE A 257 -5.77 -29.35 -20.59
CA ILE A 257 -5.67 -27.90 -20.60
C ILE A 257 -5.95 -27.37 -22.01
N ASP A 258 -6.98 -26.56 -22.14
CA ASP A 258 -7.21 -25.78 -23.34
C ASP A 258 -6.38 -24.48 -23.29
N ARG A 259 -5.77 -24.12 -24.44
CA ARG A 259 -4.92 -22.95 -24.55
C ARG A 259 -5.67 -21.64 -24.26
N ASN A 260 -6.87 -21.50 -24.83
CA ASN A 260 -7.62 -20.26 -24.72
C ASN A 260 -8.18 -20.10 -23.31
N GLU A 261 -8.62 -21.19 -22.66
CA GLU A 261 -9.04 -21.18 -21.26
C GLU A 261 -7.91 -20.78 -20.33
N LEU A 262 -6.70 -21.35 -20.50
CA LEU A 262 -5.54 -21.00 -19.71
C LEU A 262 -5.18 -19.51 -19.86
N ILE A 263 -5.15 -19.00 -21.09
CA ILE A 263 -4.85 -17.61 -21.39
C ILE A 263 -5.91 -16.69 -20.77
N ALA A 264 -7.20 -16.99 -20.95
CA ALA A 264 -8.29 -16.15 -20.46
C ALA A 264 -8.30 -16.07 -18.92
N ARG A 265 -8.14 -17.21 -18.23
CA ARG A 265 -8.04 -17.25 -16.77
C ARG A 265 -6.80 -16.53 -16.26
N ALA A 266 -5.64 -16.79 -16.84
CA ALA A 266 -4.40 -16.12 -16.45
C ALA A 266 -4.48 -14.60 -16.64
N ARG A 267 -5.04 -14.10 -17.76
CA ARG A 267 -5.28 -12.67 -17.98
C ARG A 267 -6.19 -12.06 -16.91
N THR A 268 -7.27 -12.76 -16.55
CA THR A 268 -8.20 -12.30 -15.52
C THR A 268 -7.50 -12.17 -14.17
N GLN A 269 -6.69 -13.15 -13.78
CA GLN A 269 -5.96 -13.11 -12.52
C GLN A 269 -4.89 -11.99 -12.51
N ILE A 270 -4.14 -11.84 -13.60
CA ILE A 270 -3.12 -10.78 -13.75
C ILE A 270 -3.78 -9.39 -13.68
N ARG A 271 -4.89 -9.17 -14.40
CA ARG A 271 -5.62 -7.91 -14.38
C ARG A 271 -6.12 -7.56 -12.97
N ARG A 272 -6.69 -8.54 -12.26
CA ARG A 272 -7.15 -8.36 -10.87
C ARG A 272 -6.01 -7.98 -9.92
N LYS A 273 -4.89 -8.69 -10.02
CA LYS A 273 -3.70 -8.39 -9.19
C LYS A 273 -3.23 -6.97 -9.39
N ARG A 274 -3.10 -6.53 -10.63
CA ARG A 274 -2.64 -5.18 -10.96
C ARG A 274 -3.60 -4.09 -10.53
N MET A 275 -4.91 -4.34 -10.67
CA MET A 275 -5.93 -3.43 -10.14
C MET A 275 -5.82 -3.30 -8.62
N GLN A 276 -5.66 -4.42 -7.93
CA GLN A 276 -5.48 -4.45 -6.47
C GLN A 276 -4.19 -3.74 -6.03
N ASP A 277 -3.08 -3.98 -6.73
CA ASP A 277 -1.80 -3.31 -6.45
C ASP A 277 -1.89 -1.80 -6.70
N GLY A 278 -2.57 -1.37 -7.76
CA GLY A 278 -2.80 0.04 -8.07
C GLY A 278 -3.63 0.74 -7.00
N LEU A 279 -4.68 0.09 -6.49
CA LEU A 279 -5.49 0.62 -5.38
C LEU A 279 -4.64 0.74 -4.11
N LEU A 280 -3.83 -0.28 -3.80
CA LEU A 280 -2.94 -0.27 -2.63
C LEU A 280 -1.89 0.85 -2.71
N ASP A 281 -1.26 1.01 -3.87
CA ASP A 281 -0.26 2.04 -4.12
C ASP A 281 -0.89 3.45 -4.03
N ASN A 282 -2.06 3.65 -4.63
CA ASN A 282 -2.80 4.91 -4.51
C ASN A 282 -3.17 5.22 -3.06
N TYR A 283 -3.65 4.23 -2.31
CA TYR A 283 -3.96 4.40 -0.88
C TYR A 283 -2.72 4.80 -0.08
N GLN A 284 -1.59 4.11 -0.28
CA GLN A 284 -0.32 4.45 0.40
C GLN A 284 0.17 5.84 0.03
N ARG A 285 0.06 6.24 -1.25
CA ARG A 285 0.40 7.59 -1.71
C ARG A 285 -0.52 8.64 -1.10
N SER A 286 -1.83 8.40 -1.08
CA SER A 286 -2.80 9.32 -0.46
C SER A 286 -2.53 9.48 1.03
N LEU A 287 -2.22 8.41 1.75
CA LEU A 287 -1.80 8.47 3.16
C LEU A 287 -0.50 9.27 3.31
N ALA A 288 0.50 9.01 2.50
CA ALA A 288 1.76 9.74 2.55
C ALA A 288 1.52 11.24 2.34
N LEU A 289 0.75 11.64 1.32
CA LEU A 289 0.40 13.04 1.05
C LEU A 289 -0.43 13.68 2.17
N ALA A 290 -1.30 12.92 2.81
CA ALA A 290 -2.11 13.41 3.93
C ALA A 290 -1.29 13.61 5.22
N LEU A 291 -0.23 12.84 5.43
CA LEU A 291 0.53 12.79 6.67
C LEU A 291 1.92 13.45 6.57
N THR A 292 2.50 13.53 5.39
CA THR A 292 3.88 14.01 5.22
C THR A 292 3.96 15.29 4.38
N ASP A 293 5.08 15.97 4.47
CA ASP A 293 5.47 17.09 3.61
C ASP A 293 6.07 16.54 2.31
N PRO A 294 5.55 16.92 1.13
CA PRO A 294 5.96 16.32 -0.15
C PRO A 294 7.40 16.65 -0.56
N LEU A 295 7.99 17.73 -0.03
CA LEU A 295 9.36 18.09 -0.34
C LEU A 295 10.38 17.29 0.44
N THR A 296 10.13 17.13 1.75
CA THR A 296 11.12 16.61 2.71
C THR A 296 10.84 15.18 3.16
N GLY A 297 9.60 14.68 3.01
CA GLY A 297 9.17 13.39 3.53
C GLY A 297 9.01 13.34 5.06
N ALA A 298 9.27 14.44 5.79
CA ALA A 298 8.93 14.56 7.20
C ALA A 298 7.41 14.60 7.37
N TYR A 299 6.92 14.33 8.57
CA TYR A 299 5.50 14.53 8.83
C TYR A 299 5.10 15.99 8.62
N ASN A 300 3.86 16.24 8.19
CA ASN A 300 3.35 17.59 8.01
C ASN A 300 2.82 18.16 9.34
N ARG A 301 2.59 19.48 9.38
CA ARG A 301 2.05 20.18 10.54
C ARG A 301 0.74 19.59 11.07
N ARG A 302 -0.12 19.12 10.18
CA ARG A 302 -1.44 18.56 10.55
C ARG A 302 -1.29 17.28 11.36
N TYR A 303 -0.44 16.37 10.90
CA TYR A 303 -0.15 15.13 11.62
C TYR A 303 0.56 15.41 12.95
N LEU A 304 1.53 16.33 12.97
CA LEU A 304 2.20 16.77 14.18
C LEU A 304 1.18 17.20 15.25
N MET A 305 0.20 18.05 14.90
CA MET A 305 -0.78 18.54 15.86
C MET A 305 -1.62 17.42 16.43
N ALA A 306 -2.15 16.53 15.58
CA ALA A 306 -2.96 15.41 16.02
C ALA A 306 -2.18 14.44 16.92
N HIS A 307 -0.94 14.14 16.59
CA HIS A 307 -0.07 13.26 17.37
C HIS A 307 0.32 13.88 18.72
N LEU A 308 0.62 15.18 18.73
CA LEU A 308 0.93 15.91 19.96
C LEU A 308 -0.27 15.97 20.91
N ASP A 309 -1.48 16.20 20.39
CA ASP A 309 -2.71 16.18 21.18
C ASP A 309 -2.94 14.80 21.83
N GLU A 310 -2.68 13.72 21.11
CA GLU A 310 -2.76 12.35 21.65
C GLU A 310 -1.74 12.10 22.76
N LEU A 311 -0.48 12.52 22.59
CA LEU A 311 0.56 12.39 23.61
C LEU A 311 0.22 13.20 24.85
N MET A 312 -0.30 14.43 24.69
CA MET A 312 -0.72 15.27 25.80
C MET A 312 -1.88 14.67 26.59
N ALA A 313 -2.82 14.02 25.93
CA ALA A 313 -3.93 13.32 26.60
C ALA A 313 -3.42 12.17 27.49
N ARG A 314 -2.42 11.41 27.04
CA ARG A 314 -1.82 10.32 27.82
C ARG A 314 -1.03 10.83 29.04
N THR A 315 -0.48 12.05 29.01
CA THR A 315 0.25 12.66 30.13
C THR A 315 -0.64 12.85 31.34
N VAL A 316 -1.94 13.05 31.15
CA VAL A 316 -2.93 13.21 32.25
C VAL A 316 -3.07 11.92 33.07
N ASP A 317 -2.76 10.75 32.48
CA ASP A 317 -2.86 9.43 33.12
C ASP A 317 -1.60 9.04 33.93
N GLY A 318 -0.68 9.98 34.21
CA GLY A 318 0.50 9.76 35.07
C GLY A 318 1.77 9.33 34.33
N HIS A 319 1.78 9.38 33.00
CA HIS A 319 2.98 9.22 32.18
C HIS A 319 3.78 10.54 32.11
N ALA A 320 5.10 10.45 31.93
CA ALA A 320 5.91 11.63 31.64
C ALA A 320 5.47 12.26 30.31
N GLY A 321 5.35 13.58 30.27
CA GLY A 321 4.92 14.25 29.07
C GLY A 321 6.01 14.35 28.00
N PRO A 322 5.64 14.73 26.75
CA PRO A 322 6.62 14.89 25.68
C PRO A 322 7.48 16.13 25.87
N ALA A 323 8.73 16.04 25.37
CA ALA A 323 9.56 17.19 25.04
C ALA A 323 9.38 17.55 23.56
N LEU A 324 9.51 18.84 23.26
CA LEU A 324 9.39 19.41 21.92
C LEU A 324 10.61 20.25 21.59
N LEU A 325 11.25 19.98 20.45
CA LEU A 325 12.30 20.79 19.87
C LEU A 325 11.73 21.51 18.65
N MET A 326 11.79 22.84 18.64
CA MET A 326 11.48 23.67 17.48
C MET A 326 12.80 24.10 16.84
N LEU A 327 13.03 23.73 15.60
CA LEU A 327 14.26 23.99 14.85
C LEU A 327 14.00 24.93 13.67
N ASP A 328 14.93 25.80 13.37
CA ASP A 328 14.89 26.68 12.21
C ASP A 328 16.28 26.79 11.58
N ILE A 329 16.34 26.71 10.24
CA ILE A 329 17.61 26.80 9.50
C ILE A 329 18.05 28.27 9.44
N ASP A 330 19.18 28.55 10.05
CA ASP A 330 19.72 29.90 10.14
C ASP A 330 20.01 30.50 8.76
N TYR A 331 19.53 31.70 8.52
CA TYR A 331 19.73 32.43 7.28
C TYR A 331 19.27 31.71 6.01
N PHE A 332 18.26 30.86 6.07
CA PHE A 332 17.76 30.06 4.94
C PHE A 332 17.35 30.94 3.74
N LYS A 333 16.76 32.10 3.99
CA LYS A 333 16.45 33.07 2.93
C LYS A 333 17.71 33.46 2.14
N ARG A 334 18.84 33.65 2.81
CA ARG A 334 20.12 33.97 2.14
C ARG A 334 20.61 32.82 1.26
N VAL A 335 20.38 31.56 1.69
CA VAL A 335 20.65 30.38 0.84
C VAL A 335 19.86 30.46 -0.45
N ASN A 336 18.54 30.69 -0.35
CA ASN A 336 17.68 30.83 -1.50
C ASN A 336 18.07 32.00 -2.41
N ASP A 337 18.36 33.17 -1.82
CA ASP A 337 18.72 34.39 -2.56
C ASP A 337 20.09 34.22 -3.28
N THR A 338 21.01 33.42 -2.73
CA THR A 338 22.36 33.25 -3.30
C THR A 338 22.46 32.09 -4.29
N HIS A 339 21.78 30.95 -3.98
CA HIS A 339 21.92 29.67 -4.70
C HIS A 339 20.65 29.21 -5.41
N GLY A 340 19.56 29.98 -5.27
CA GLY A 340 18.25 29.64 -5.84
C GLY A 340 17.42 28.66 -4.98
N HIS A 341 16.12 28.60 -5.24
CA HIS A 341 15.17 27.76 -4.50
C HIS A 341 15.49 26.27 -4.61
N ALA A 342 16.02 25.80 -5.74
CA ALA A 342 16.41 24.41 -5.91
C ALA A 342 17.51 23.98 -4.93
N ALA A 343 18.47 24.87 -4.63
CA ALA A 343 19.50 24.62 -3.62
C ALA A 343 18.88 24.63 -2.21
N GLY A 344 17.96 25.54 -1.91
CA GLY A 344 17.20 25.55 -0.66
C GLY A 344 16.42 24.24 -0.45
N ASP A 345 15.78 23.69 -1.50
CA ASP A 345 15.09 22.40 -1.45
C ASP A 345 16.04 21.24 -1.11
N VAL A 346 17.26 21.27 -1.64
CA VAL A 346 18.31 20.27 -1.29
C VAL A 346 18.69 20.39 0.18
N VAL A 347 18.89 21.62 0.67
CA VAL A 347 19.21 21.88 2.09
C VAL A 347 18.09 21.37 2.99
N LEU A 348 16.81 21.65 2.69
CA LEU A 348 15.68 21.17 3.48
C LEU A 348 15.62 19.63 3.56
N ARG A 349 15.83 18.94 2.42
CA ARG A 349 15.85 17.47 2.37
C ARG A 349 17.03 16.89 3.17
N ASP A 350 18.21 17.47 3.03
CA ASP A 350 19.42 16.99 3.73
C ASP A 350 19.29 17.17 5.24
N VAL A 351 18.84 18.34 5.71
CA VAL A 351 18.62 18.62 7.13
C VAL A 351 17.63 17.63 7.74
N VAL A 352 16.49 17.36 7.09
CA VAL A 352 15.51 16.37 7.59
C VAL A 352 16.10 14.98 7.69
N VAL A 353 16.82 14.51 6.68
CA VAL A 353 17.46 13.19 6.68
C VAL A 353 18.45 13.08 7.84
N ARG A 354 19.23 14.13 8.11
CA ARG A 354 20.15 14.16 9.25
C ARG A 354 19.41 14.13 10.57
N ILE A 355 18.32 14.90 10.73
CA ILE A 355 17.50 14.87 11.95
C ILE A 355 16.97 13.45 12.17
N GLN A 356 16.29 12.86 11.17
CA GLN A 356 15.68 11.53 11.27
C GLN A 356 16.68 10.42 11.64
N ARG A 357 17.90 10.49 11.14
CA ARG A 357 18.96 9.52 11.47
C ARG A 357 19.51 9.67 12.89
N ASN A 358 19.25 10.78 13.55
CA ASN A 358 19.81 11.13 14.86
C ASN A 358 18.76 11.26 15.98
N VAL A 359 17.53 10.85 15.71
CA VAL A 359 16.46 10.70 16.70
C VAL A 359 16.05 9.24 16.80
N ARG A 360 15.27 8.87 17.80
CA ARG A 360 14.79 7.50 18.01
C ARG A 360 13.66 7.18 17.03
N GLY A 361 13.46 5.90 16.72
CA GLY A 361 12.40 5.47 15.77
C GLY A 361 10.98 5.83 16.19
N PHE A 362 10.73 6.12 17.46
CA PHE A 362 9.45 6.56 17.99
C PHE A 362 9.39 8.09 18.23
N ASP A 363 10.48 8.84 18.03
CA ASP A 363 10.44 10.30 17.99
C ASP A 363 9.84 10.75 16.66
N LEU A 364 8.97 11.75 16.70
CA LEU A 364 8.32 12.28 15.50
C LEU A 364 9.09 13.47 14.98
N VAL A 365 9.39 13.48 13.67
CA VAL A 365 10.00 14.62 12.96
C VAL A 365 9.01 15.19 11.97
N ALA A 366 8.64 16.46 12.11
CA ALA A 366 7.69 17.14 11.26
C ALA A 366 8.25 18.45 10.70
N ARG A 367 7.82 18.80 9.48
CA ARG A 367 8.01 20.14 8.93
C ARG A 367 6.83 21.00 9.38
N TYR A 368 7.12 22.04 10.16
CA TYR A 368 6.11 22.93 10.70
C TYR A 368 5.68 23.99 9.68
N GLY A 369 6.63 24.51 8.90
CA GLY A 369 6.39 25.42 7.79
C GLY A 369 7.71 26.02 7.28
N GLY A 370 7.81 26.38 6.01
CA GLY A 370 9.00 26.99 5.44
C GLY A 370 10.29 26.23 5.73
N GLU A 371 11.14 26.81 6.56
CA GLU A 371 12.44 26.30 7.04
C GLU A 371 12.39 25.76 8.46
N GLU A 372 11.17 25.64 9.05
CA GLU A 372 10.97 25.22 10.44
C GLU A 372 10.61 23.75 10.55
N PHE A 373 11.26 23.06 11.48
CA PHE A 373 11.04 21.66 11.82
C PHE A 373 10.71 21.49 13.29
N VAL A 374 9.94 20.47 13.61
CA VAL A 374 9.60 20.10 14.99
C VAL A 374 9.98 18.65 15.22
N VAL A 375 10.67 18.40 16.35
CA VAL A 375 10.89 17.04 16.85
C VAL A 375 10.09 16.89 18.15
N VAL A 376 9.21 15.88 18.19
CA VAL A 376 8.47 15.49 19.40
C VAL A 376 9.10 14.23 19.95
N MET A 377 9.47 14.27 21.21
CA MET A 377 10.16 13.20 21.94
C MET A 377 9.25 12.73 23.08
N PRO A 378 8.51 11.62 22.93
CA PRO A 378 7.67 11.07 24.01
C PRO A 378 8.49 10.77 25.27
N ASP A 379 7.87 10.87 26.43
CA ASP A 379 8.43 10.51 27.75
C ASP A 379 9.86 11.06 27.98
N THR A 380 10.10 12.33 27.61
CA THR A 380 11.45 12.89 27.60
C THR A 380 11.54 14.17 28.44
N GLY A 381 12.44 14.17 29.42
CA GLY A 381 12.72 15.33 30.23
C GLY A 381 13.77 16.29 29.62
N LEU A 382 13.87 17.49 30.17
CA LEU A 382 14.74 18.56 29.66
C LEU A 382 16.22 18.16 29.47
N PRO A 383 16.89 17.40 30.39
CA PRO A 383 18.30 17.05 30.20
C PRO A 383 18.54 16.22 28.93
N VAL A 384 17.67 15.24 28.66
CA VAL A 384 17.77 14.38 27.48
C VAL A 384 17.42 15.17 26.20
N ALA A 385 16.38 16.00 26.25
CA ALA A 385 16.00 16.87 25.13
C ALA A 385 17.14 17.83 24.77
N THR A 386 17.81 18.41 25.74
CA THR A 386 18.95 19.30 25.52
C THR A 386 20.15 18.57 24.90
N MET A 387 20.45 17.36 25.36
CA MET A 387 21.51 16.54 24.77
C MET A 387 21.22 16.20 23.30
N VAL A 388 19.99 15.84 22.98
CA VAL A 388 19.59 15.56 21.59
C VAL A 388 19.67 16.82 20.75
N ALA A 389 19.13 17.94 21.22
CA ALA A 389 19.17 19.21 20.52
C ALA A 389 20.59 19.67 20.18
N GLU A 390 21.53 19.62 21.17
CA GLU A 390 22.94 19.95 20.93
C GLU A 390 23.62 19.01 19.95
N ARG A 391 23.29 17.70 20.00
CA ARG A 391 23.77 16.72 19.00
C ARG A 391 23.31 17.07 17.62
N LEU A 392 22.01 17.38 17.42
CA LEU A 392 21.44 17.77 16.12
C LEU A 392 22.10 19.05 15.60
N ARG A 393 22.22 20.07 16.45
CA ARG A 393 22.86 21.34 16.12
C ARG A 393 24.28 21.15 15.62
N ASN A 394 25.11 20.44 16.39
CA ASN A 394 26.54 20.18 16.06
C ASN A 394 26.64 19.40 14.75
N MET A 395 25.87 18.33 14.59
CA MET A 395 25.91 17.50 13.40
C MET A 395 25.53 18.28 12.12
N ILE A 396 24.55 19.19 12.19
CA ILE A 396 24.16 20.02 11.06
C ILE A 396 25.26 21.04 10.77
N ALA A 397 25.85 21.65 11.79
CA ALA A 397 26.90 22.67 11.63
C ALA A 397 28.25 22.09 11.15
N ASP A 398 28.58 20.84 11.52
CA ASP A 398 29.87 20.22 11.22
C ASP A 398 29.97 19.65 9.79
N GLN A 399 28.86 19.48 9.11
CA GLN A 399 28.82 18.87 7.77
C GLN A 399 28.15 19.81 6.77
N ALA A 400 28.89 20.24 5.75
CA ALA A 400 28.32 20.98 4.64
C ALA A 400 27.30 20.16 3.86
N VAL A 401 26.30 20.82 3.30
CA VAL A 401 25.28 20.21 2.42
C VAL A 401 25.79 20.22 0.98
N SER A 402 25.90 19.03 0.37
CA SER A 402 26.31 18.91 -1.04
C SER A 402 25.15 19.22 -1.99
N LEU A 403 25.35 20.13 -2.92
CA LEU A 403 24.35 20.48 -3.94
C LEU A 403 24.31 19.51 -5.15
N GLY A 404 25.15 18.48 -5.16
CA GLY A 404 25.27 17.53 -6.27
C GLY A 404 26.23 18.00 -7.36
N GLN A 405 26.28 17.22 -8.45
CA GLN A 405 27.27 17.28 -9.55
C GLN A 405 27.88 18.67 -9.82
N GLY A 406 28.99 19.00 -9.12
CA GLY A 406 29.78 20.21 -9.42
C GLY A 406 29.21 21.55 -8.93
N ALA A 407 28.06 21.58 -8.27
CA ALA A 407 27.41 22.80 -7.77
C ALA A 407 27.95 23.31 -6.42
N GLY A 408 28.92 22.60 -5.80
CA GLY A 408 29.56 23.00 -4.54
C GLY A 408 28.84 22.51 -3.29
N GLU A 409 29.27 23.03 -2.13
CA GLU A 409 28.76 22.71 -0.80
C GLU A 409 28.31 23.99 -0.09
N ILE A 410 27.29 23.88 0.76
CA ILE A 410 26.75 24.98 1.57
C ILE A 410 26.86 24.63 3.05
N ASP A 411 27.50 25.51 3.82
CA ASP A 411 27.47 25.42 5.29
C ASP A 411 26.15 26.01 5.80
N VAL A 412 25.43 25.25 6.59
CA VAL A 412 24.19 25.66 7.25
C VAL A 412 24.26 25.39 8.74
N THR A 413 23.56 26.19 9.53
CA THR A 413 23.38 25.99 10.96
C THR A 413 21.92 26.01 11.32
N VAL A 414 21.56 25.54 12.51
CA VAL A 414 20.19 25.59 13.02
C VAL A 414 20.16 26.22 14.40
N SER A 415 19.12 26.99 14.66
CA SER A 415 18.75 27.45 16.00
C SER A 415 17.67 26.52 16.53
N ILE A 416 17.71 26.16 17.81
CA ILE A 416 16.79 25.20 18.42
C ILE A 416 16.20 25.76 19.71
N GLY A 417 14.88 25.73 19.81
CA GLY A 417 14.12 26.01 21.03
C GLY A 417 13.56 24.74 21.64
N ILE A 418 13.73 24.54 22.94
CA ILE A 418 13.23 23.36 23.67
C ILE A 418 12.09 23.78 24.61
N ALA A 419 11.02 23.00 24.64
CA ALA A 419 10.04 23.02 25.68
C ALA A 419 9.73 21.60 26.17
N VAL A 420 9.49 21.45 27.46
CA VAL A 420 9.03 20.20 28.09
C VAL A 420 7.67 20.42 28.71
N THR A 421 6.89 19.36 28.82
CA THR A 421 5.58 19.38 29.48
C THR A 421 5.73 19.70 30.94
N ARG A 422 4.79 20.46 31.51
CA ARG A 422 4.79 20.81 32.94
C ARG A 422 4.37 19.62 33.79
N GLU A 423 5.05 19.42 34.90
CA GLU A 423 4.62 18.46 35.92
C GLU A 423 3.27 18.90 36.54
N GLY A 424 2.37 17.95 36.77
CA GLY A 424 1.07 18.23 37.43
C GLY A 424 -0.11 18.42 36.49
N GLY A 425 0.04 18.26 35.18
CA GLY A 425 -1.05 18.33 34.22
C GLY A 425 -1.50 19.76 33.83
N GLY A 426 -2.48 19.85 32.93
CA GLY A 426 -3.03 21.14 32.49
C GLY A 426 -2.29 21.85 31.36
N ASP A 427 -1.23 21.25 30.83
CA ASP A 427 -0.53 21.78 29.66
C ASP A 427 -1.28 21.37 28.39
N THR A 428 -1.26 22.21 27.37
CA THR A 428 -1.87 21.93 26.06
C THR A 428 -0.79 21.88 24.97
N SER A 429 -1.07 21.17 23.88
CA SER A 429 -0.19 21.13 22.71
C SER A 429 0.18 22.52 22.22
N ALA A 430 -0.79 23.43 22.19
CA ALA A 430 -0.58 24.82 21.78
C ALA A 430 0.35 25.57 22.74
N ALA A 431 0.20 25.37 24.06
CA ALA A 431 1.04 26.02 25.06
C ALA A 431 2.49 25.49 24.99
N LEU A 432 2.68 24.18 24.79
CA LEU A 432 3.98 23.56 24.62
C LEU A 432 4.70 24.09 23.37
N LEU A 433 4.01 24.15 22.23
CA LEU A 433 4.51 24.74 20.99
C LEU A 433 4.90 26.20 21.15
N GLN A 434 4.05 26.99 21.79
CA GLN A 434 4.31 28.42 22.03
C GLN A 434 5.58 28.61 22.89
N ARG A 435 5.81 27.76 23.87
CA ARG A 435 7.05 27.83 24.69
C ARG A 435 8.29 27.48 23.89
N ALA A 436 8.22 26.45 23.04
CA ALA A 436 9.33 26.07 22.17
C ALA A 436 9.64 27.17 21.13
N ASP A 437 8.61 27.79 20.55
CA ASP A 437 8.76 28.91 19.61
C ASP A 437 9.42 30.12 20.30
N LYS A 438 8.99 30.47 21.50
CA LYS A 438 9.62 31.53 22.30
C LYS A 438 11.07 31.22 22.63
N ALA A 439 11.40 29.97 22.92
CA ALA A 439 12.80 29.54 23.14
C ALA A 439 13.61 29.63 21.84
N LEU A 440 13.05 29.22 20.69
CA LEU A 440 13.68 29.35 19.38
C LEU A 440 13.95 30.82 19.03
N TYR A 441 13.00 31.71 19.30
CA TYR A 441 13.22 33.15 19.14
C TYR A 441 14.39 33.66 19.98
N GLY A 442 14.52 33.18 21.23
CA GLY A 442 15.68 33.43 22.10
C GLY A 442 16.97 32.93 21.48
N ALA A 443 17.01 31.75 20.90
CA ALA A 443 18.17 31.20 20.20
C ALA A 443 18.60 32.07 19.01
N LYS A 444 17.64 32.49 18.19
CA LYS A 444 17.90 33.40 17.08
C LYS A 444 18.44 34.78 17.53
N ALA A 445 17.89 35.36 18.60
CA ALA A 445 18.34 36.61 19.19
C ALA A 445 19.70 36.49 19.88
N GLY A 446 20.00 35.32 20.44
CA GLY A 446 21.25 35.00 21.13
C GLY A 446 22.46 34.77 20.22
N GLY A 447 22.31 34.94 18.90
CA GLY A 447 23.41 34.84 17.91
C GLY A 447 23.33 33.64 17.00
N ARG A 448 22.21 32.91 17.01
CA ARG A 448 21.96 31.72 16.17
C ARG A 448 22.91 30.56 16.47
N ASN A 449 22.77 29.45 15.74
CA ASN A 449 23.57 28.25 15.95
C ASN A 449 23.69 27.86 17.42
N CYS A 450 22.61 27.87 18.17
CA CYS A 450 22.55 27.56 19.58
C CYS A 450 21.21 26.99 20.00
N VAL A 451 21.20 26.39 21.18
CA VAL A 451 20.01 25.78 21.79
C VAL A 451 19.55 26.63 22.98
N TYR A 452 18.27 26.91 23.06
CA TYR A 452 17.61 27.57 24.16
C TYR A 452 16.50 26.71 24.73
N SER A 453 16.27 26.74 26.02
CA SER A 453 15.16 26.08 26.70
C SER A 453 14.21 27.07 27.35
N SER A 454 12.90 26.80 27.30
CA SER A 454 11.91 27.48 28.10
C SER A 454 11.88 26.82 29.49
N VAL A 455 12.41 27.48 30.50
CA VAL A 455 12.37 27.01 31.89
C VAL A 455 10.96 27.14 32.45
N VAL A 456 10.50 26.14 33.19
CA VAL A 456 9.12 26.04 33.74
C VAL A 456 8.85 27.01 34.88
N GLU A 457 9.88 27.60 35.50
CA GLU A 457 9.74 28.59 36.61
C GLU A 457 10.16 29.99 36.19
N ALA A 458 9.25 30.89 36.40
CA ALA A 458 9.26 32.34 36.44
C ALA A 458 10.62 33.06 36.27
N LEU A 459 11.24 33.01 35.10
CA LEU A 459 12.22 33.98 34.68
C LEU A 459 11.84 34.58 33.31
N PRO A 460 12.00 35.89 33.13
CA PRO A 460 11.49 36.58 31.92
C PRO A 460 12.32 36.36 30.66
N MET A 461 13.38 35.58 30.68
CA MET A 461 14.26 35.30 29.52
C MET A 461 14.66 33.83 29.46
N PRO A 462 14.75 33.24 28.23
CA PRO A 462 15.23 31.88 28.03
C PRO A 462 16.72 31.79 28.34
N GLU A 463 17.17 30.70 28.99
CA GLU A 463 18.53 30.45 29.34
C GLU A 463 19.34 29.91 28.17
N ARG A 464 20.50 30.48 27.93
CA ARG A 464 21.41 30.02 26.87
C ARG A 464 22.16 28.77 27.34
N VAL A 465 21.93 27.65 26.65
CA VAL A 465 22.72 26.44 26.86
C VAL A 465 24.04 26.61 26.08
N THR A 466 25.13 26.86 26.79
CA THR A 466 26.42 27.17 26.19
C THR A 466 27.14 25.93 25.68
N ALA A 467 27.35 25.87 24.38
CA ALA A 467 28.49 25.12 23.83
C ALA A 467 29.66 26.08 23.63
N GLY A 468 30.86 25.64 23.95
CA GLY A 468 32.07 26.45 23.78
C GLY A 468 32.30 26.88 22.33
N PRO A 469 33.16 27.88 22.09
CA PRO A 469 33.41 28.43 20.77
C PRO A 469 33.94 27.33 19.81
N PRO A 470 33.53 27.36 18.53
CA PRO A 470 34.00 26.40 17.54
C PRO A 470 35.52 26.46 17.38
N PRO A 471 36.23 25.34 17.19
CA PRO A 471 37.66 25.33 16.96
C PRO A 471 37.97 26.12 15.67
N ARG A 472 38.87 27.12 15.77
CA ARG A 472 39.34 27.89 14.61
C ARG A 472 40.05 26.94 13.64
N ARG A 473 39.50 26.76 12.45
CA ARG A 473 40.17 26.07 11.33
C ARG A 473 41.47 26.80 11.00
N GLY A 474 42.61 26.17 11.30
CA GLY A 474 43.93 26.63 10.88
C GLY A 474 44.02 26.67 9.35
N LYS A 475 44.34 27.83 8.79
CA LYS A 475 44.68 27.97 7.36
C LYS A 475 45.86 27.06 7.06
N LYS A 476 45.70 25.99 6.28
CA LYS A 476 46.80 25.30 5.65
C LYS A 476 47.50 26.26 4.68
N LYS A 477 48.72 26.73 5.05
CA LYS A 477 49.65 27.39 4.14
C LYS A 477 50.07 26.37 3.08
N ALA A 478 49.80 26.68 1.84
CA ALA A 478 50.42 26.00 0.73
C ALA A 478 51.92 26.30 0.74
N ALA A 479 52.74 25.27 0.96
CA ALA A 479 54.19 25.34 0.74
C ALA A 479 54.44 25.15 -0.74
N LEU A 480 54.78 26.24 -1.45
CA LEU A 480 55.44 26.22 -2.75
C LEU A 480 56.86 25.66 -2.54
N GLY A 481 57.14 24.49 -3.09
CA GLY A 481 58.49 23.97 -3.20
C GLY A 481 59.19 24.63 -4.39
N GLU A 482 60.21 25.40 -4.10
CA GLU A 482 61.21 25.79 -5.10
C GLU A 482 62.17 24.61 -5.31
N SER A 483 62.28 24.20 -6.57
CA SER A 483 63.38 23.38 -7.06
C SER A 483 64.59 24.28 -7.31
N GLY A 484 65.67 24.04 -6.62
CA GLY A 484 67.00 24.59 -6.92
C GLY A 484 67.92 23.45 -7.39
N ASP A 485 68.52 23.68 -8.51
CA ASP A 485 69.62 22.92 -9.07
C ASP A 485 70.80 22.76 -8.11
N ASP A 486 71.38 21.55 -8.08
CA ASP A 486 72.73 21.21 -8.49
C ASP A 486 72.88 19.68 -8.55
#